data_53f1ee44d04f7e0f7ba98a0bcec5d183
#
_entry.id   53f1ee44d04f7e0f7ba98a0bcec5d183
#
_cell.length_a   1.000
_cell.length_b   1.000
_cell.length_c   1.000
_cell.angle_alpha   90.00
_cell.angle_beta   90.00
_cell.angle_gamma   90.00
#
_symmetry.space_group_name_H-M   'P 1'
#
loop_
_entity.id
_entity.type
_entity.pdbx_description
1 polymer ?
#
loop_
_entity_poly.entity_id
_entity_poly.type
_entity_poly.pdbx_seq_one_letter_code
_entity_poly.pdbx_strand_id
1 'polypeptide(L)'
;MKVAPIYPRRAQTRGISGYCIVEYTVTKTGSIRDPFPVDCQPKGIFERASLKASEKFKYKPRVVDGEPIEVAGVQNKFTYELEN
;
A
#
# COMPACT_ATOMS: atom_id res chain seq x y z
N MET A 1 0.54 -1.56 -11.86
CA MET A 1 1.76 -2.19 -11.36
C MET A 1 1.89 -1.94 -9.85
N LYS A 2 2.00 -2.99 -9.10
CA LYS A 2 2.20 -2.88 -7.65
C LYS A 2 3.65 -3.17 -7.32
N VAL A 3 4.12 -2.58 -6.21
CA VAL A 3 5.49 -2.67 -5.76
C VAL A 3 5.51 -3.35 -4.41
N ALA A 4 6.41 -4.31 -4.22
CA ALA A 4 6.57 -4.96 -2.92
C ALA A 4 7.23 -3.99 -1.93
N PRO A 5 6.77 -3.95 -0.69
CA PRO A 5 7.40 -3.09 0.31
C PRO A 5 8.75 -3.66 0.74
N ILE A 6 9.60 -2.76 1.23
CA ILE A 6 10.86 -3.19 1.84
C ILE A 6 10.56 -3.61 3.27
N TYR A 7 10.95 -4.83 3.63
CA TYR A 7 10.76 -5.34 4.99
C TYR A 7 11.53 -4.45 5.97
N PRO A 8 10.88 -3.88 7.00
CA PRO A 8 11.59 -3.03 7.95
C PRO A 8 12.70 -3.83 8.66
N ARG A 9 13.89 -3.25 8.71
CA ARG A 9 15.05 -3.94 9.28
C ARG A 9 14.82 -4.36 10.73
N ARG A 10 14.22 -3.47 11.53
CA ARG A 10 13.92 -3.77 12.94
C ARG A 10 13.00 -4.98 13.07
N ALA A 11 11.97 -5.04 12.24
CA ALA A 11 11.05 -6.17 12.25
C ALA A 11 11.75 -7.45 11.83
N GLN A 12 12.61 -7.36 10.82
CA GLN A 12 13.38 -8.50 10.35
C GLN A 12 14.32 -9.04 11.44
N THR A 13 15.03 -8.13 12.11
CA THR A 13 15.95 -8.49 13.18
C THR A 13 15.24 -9.14 14.36
N ARG A 14 14.04 -8.67 14.68
CA ARG A 14 13.26 -9.16 15.82
C ARG A 14 12.34 -10.31 15.47
N GLY A 15 12.31 -10.74 14.21
CA GLY A 15 11.43 -11.82 13.77
C GLY A 15 9.95 -11.48 13.82
N ILE A 16 9.60 -10.22 13.54
CA ILE A 16 8.22 -9.75 13.59
C ILE A 16 7.57 -9.88 12.22
N SER A 17 6.43 -10.58 12.17
CA SER A 17 5.58 -10.68 10.99
C SER A 17 4.29 -9.91 11.24
N GLY A 18 3.54 -9.64 10.19
CA GLY A 18 2.28 -8.97 10.33
C GLY A 18 1.71 -8.53 9.00
N TYR A 19 0.87 -7.51 9.05
CA TYR A 19 0.25 -6.97 7.84
C TYR A 19 -0.04 -5.49 8.01
N CYS A 20 -0.33 -4.84 6.89
CA CYS A 20 -0.77 -3.46 6.91
C CYS A 20 -1.70 -3.22 5.73
N ILE A 21 -2.91 -2.73 6.02
CA ILE A 21 -3.88 -2.35 5.01
C ILE A 21 -3.78 -0.84 4.82
N VAL A 22 -3.55 -0.43 3.58
CA VAL A 22 -3.43 0.98 3.21
C VAL A 22 -4.59 1.33 2.28
N GLU A 23 -5.20 2.48 2.53
CA GLU A 23 -6.28 3.00 1.68
C GLU A 23 -5.78 4.26 0.97
N TYR A 24 -6.24 4.45 -0.27
CA TYR A 24 -5.81 5.59 -1.07
C TYR A 24 -6.80 5.88 -2.19
N THR A 25 -6.58 7.00 -2.87
CA THR A 25 -7.31 7.35 -4.07
C THR A 25 -6.42 7.07 -5.27
N VAL A 26 -6.98 6.42 -6.29
CA VAL A 26 -6.31 6.26 -7.57
C VAL A 26 -6.74 7.44 -8.44
N THR A 27 -5.77 8.23 -8.90
CA THR A 27 -6.04 9.45 -9.66
C THR A 27 -6.42 9.13 -11.11
N LYS A 28 -6.81 10.16 -11.85
CA LYS A 28 -7.15 10.04 -13.27
C LYS A 28 -6.01 9.51 -14.11
N THR A 29 -4.77 9.69 -13.65
CA THR A 29 -3.57 9.20 -14.36
C THR A 29 -3.09 7.85 -13.85
N GLY A 30 -3.80 7.25 -12.88
CA GLY A 30 -3.42 5.96 -12.31
C GLY A 30 -2.40 6.04 -11.19
N SER A 31 -2.05 7.23 -10.73
CA SER A 31 -1.14 7.39 -9.60
C SER A 31 -1.91 7.35 -8.27
N ILE A 32 -1.18 7.34 -7.17
CA ILE A 32 -1.74 7.21 -5.83
C ILE A 32 -1.76 8.57 -5.14
N ARG A 33 -2.91 8.90 -4.53
CA ARG A 33 -3.05 10.13 -3.76
C ARG A 33 -3.55 9.82 -2.36
N ASP A 34 -2.99 10.53 -1.39
CA ASP A 34 -3.40 10.51 0.02
C ASP A 34 -3.47 9.10 0.62
N PRO A 35 -2.39 8.30 0.52
CA PRO A 35 -2.39 6.98 1.16
C PRO A 35 -2.36 7.12 2.68
N PHE A 36 -3.11 6.28 3.36
CA PHE A 36 -3.07 6.24 4.83
C PHE A 36 -3.32 4.82 5.32
N PRO A 37 -2.76 4.45 6.49
CA PRO A 37 -2.94 3.11 7.05
C PRO A 37 -4.32 3.00 7.70
N VAL A 38 -5.01 1.90 7.39
CA VAL A 38 -6.34 1.62 7.95
C VAL A 38 -6.23 0.64 9.12
N ASP A 39 -5.49 -0.44 8.91
CA ASP A 39 -5.36 -1.49 9.91
C ASP A 39 -4.02 -2.17 9.72
N CYS A 40 -3.11 -1.97 10.68
CA CYS A 40 -1.77 -2.55 10.64
C CYS A 40 -1.50 -3.25 11.95
N GLN A 41 -0.98 -4.48 11.86
CA GLN A 41 -0.63 -5.28 13.03
C GLN A 41 0.74 -5.90 12.85
N PRO A 42 1.62 -5.79 13.84
CA PRO A 42 1.52 -4.92 15.03
C PRO A 42 1.64 -3.45 14.66
N LYS A 43 1.02 -2.60 15.47
CA LYS A 43 1.02 -1.15 15.22
C LYS A 43 2.42 -0.57 15.34
N GLY A 44 2.71 0.40 14.47
CA GLY A 44 3.96 1.14 14.51
C GLY A 44 5.14 0.45 13.83
N ILE A 45 4.94 -0.70 13.21
CA ILE A 45 6.02 -1.49 12.61
C ILE A 45 6.03 -1.36 11.09
N PHE A 46 4.88 -1.59 10.45
CA PHE A 46 4.84 -1.75 8.97
C PHE A 46 4.23 -0.56 8.24
N GLU A 47 3.75 0.45 8.94
CA GLU A 47 3.03 1.57 8.32
C GLU A 47 3.88 2.32 7.30
N ARG A 48 5.08 2.72 7.68
CA ARG A 48 5.95 3.50 6.79
C ARG A 48 6.31 2.73 5.53
N ALA A 49 6.70 1.47 5.68
CA ALA A 49 7.10 0.64 4.54
C ALA A 49 5.92 0.43 3.58
N SER A 50 4.73 0.23 4.13
CA SER A 50 3.53 0.03 3.34
C SER A 50 3.11 1.31 2.60
N LEU A 51 3.17 2.45 3.27
CA LEU A 51 2.86 3.74 2.63
C LEU A 51 3.84 4.04 1.51
N LYS A 52 5.13 3.83 1.74
CA LYS A 52 6.15 4.04 0.71
C LYS A 52 5.91 3.17 -0.52
N ALA A 53 5.59 1.89 -0.31
CA ALA A 53 5.32 0.98 -1.41
C ALA A 53 4.08 1.42 -2.19
N SER A 54 3.01 1.80 -1.49
CA SER A 54 1.76 2.20 -2.13
C SER A 54 1.94 3.46 -2.99
N GLU A 55 2.79 4.39 -2.57
CA GLU A 55 3.06 5.61 -3.34
C GLU A 55 3.66 5.32 -4.72
N LYS A 56 4.28 4.17 -4.88
CA LYS A 56 4.92 3.76 -6.12
C LYS A 56 4.01 2.93 -7.02
N PHE A 57 2.79 2.65 -6.57
CA PHE A 57 1.83 1.88 -7.36
C PHE A 57 1.39 2.66 -8.59
N LYS A 58 1.19 1.94 -9.70
CA LYS A 58 0.61 2.49 -10.92
C LYS A 58 -0.55 1.64 -11.34
N TYR A 59 -1.69 2.26 -11.48
CA TYR A 59 -2.92 1.62 -11.91
C TYR A 59 -3.26 2.03 -13.33
N LYS A 60 -4.00 1.18 -14.01
CA LYS A 60 -4.61 1.56 -15.25
C LYS A 60 -5.78 2.50 -14.90
N PRO A 61 -5.83 3.72 -15.45
CA PRO A 61 -6.91 4.66 -15.11
C PRO A 61 -8.29 4.06 -15.42
N ARG A 62 -9.23 4.30 -14.54
CA ARG A 62 -10.61 3.90 -14.78
C ARG A 62 -11.26 4.90 -15.72
N VAL A 63 -11.90 4.40 -16.75
CA VAL A 63 -12.55 5.24 -17.77
C VAL A 63 -14.03 4.99 -17.75
N VAL A 64 -14.83 6.07 -17.65
CA VAL A 64 -16.29 6.02 -17.70
C VAL A 64 -16.73 7.00 -18.79
N ASP A 65 -17.51 6.51 -19.75
CA ASP A 65 -18.00 7.31 -20.88
C ASP A 65 -16.87 8.07 -21.59
N GLY A 66 -15.74 7.39 -21.79
CA GLY A 66 -14.60 7.94 -22.50
C GLY A 66 -13.72 8.87 -21.68
N GLU A 67 -14.02 9.07 -20.40
CA GLU A 67 -13.26 9.98 -19.55
C GLU A 67 -12.63 9.26 -18.36
N PRO A 68 -11.35 9.52 -18.07
CA PRO A 68 -10.72 8.96 -16.88
C PRO A 68 -11.32 9.59 -15.63
N ILE A 69 -11.52 8.77 -14.59
CA ILE A 69 -12.09 9.24 -13.32
C ILE A 69 -11.18 8.81 -12.17
N GLU A 70 -11.31 9.52 -11.06
CA GLU A 70 -10.66 9.12 -9.82
C GLU A 70 -11.48 8.04 -9.13
N VAL A 71 -10.80 7.17 -8.40
CA VAL A 71 -11.44 6.11 -7.60
C VAL A 71 -10.92 6.22 -6.18
N ALA A 72 -11.79 6.63 -5.26
CA ALA A 72 -11.44 6.72 -3.85
C ALA A 72 -11.70 5.39 -3.15
N GLY A 73 -11.17 5.25 -1.93
CA GLY A 73 -11.45 4.11 -1.08
C GLY A 73 -10.85 2.79 -1.56
N VAL A 74 -9.79 2.86 -2.36
CA VAL A 74 -9.09 1.66 -2.81
C VAL A 74 -8.14 1.19 -1.71
N GLN A 75 -8.16 -0.10 -1.40
CA GLN A 75 -7.32 -0.66 -0.35
C GLN A 75 -6.39 -1.72 -0.89
N ASN A 76 -5.22 -1.81 -0.27
CA ASN A 76 -4.28 -2.88 -0.55
C ASN A 76 -3.73 -3.41 0.77
N LYS A 77 -3.72 -4.73 0.91
CA LYS A 77 -3.15 -5.38 2.09
C LYS A 77 -1.75 -5.84 1.79
N PHE A 78 -0.79 -5.34 2.55
CA PHE A 78 0.60 -5.80 2.52
C PHE A 78 0.79 -6.83 3.62
N THR A 79 1.24 -8.01 3.26
CA THR A 79 1.52 -9.07 4.23
C THR A 79 3.03 -9.21 4.37
N TYR A 80 3.49 -9.22 5.62
CA TYR A 80 4.91 -9.32 5.95
C TYR A 80 5.17 -10.66 6.64
N GLU A 81 5.83 -11.56 5.94
CA GLU A 81 6.16 -12.87 6.46
C GLU A 81 7.66 -13.09 6.36
N LEU A 82 8.23 -13.70 7.39
CA LEU A 82 9.64 -14.05 7.39
C LEU A 82 9.78 -15.53 7.00
N GLU A 83 10.75 -15.77 6.14
CA GLU A 83 11.13 -17.15 5.81
C GLU A 83 12.10 -17.66 6.85
N ASN A 84 11.89 -18.89 7.28
CA ASN A 84 12.77 -19.55 8.23
C ASN A 84 13.80 -20.41 7.52
#